data_44f0e5496b15a40e102cb688ba0b5df0
#
_entry.id   44f0e5496b15a40e102cb688ba0b5df0
#
_cell.length_a   1.000
_cell.length_b   1.000
_cell.length_c   1.000
_cell.angle_alpha   90.00
_cell.angle_beta   90.00
_cell.angle_gamma   90.00
#
_symmetry.space_group_name_H-M   'P 1'
#
loop_
_entity.id
_entity.type
_entity.pdbx_description
1 polymer ?
#
loop_
_entity_poly.entity_id
_entity_poly.type
_entity_poly.pdbx_seq_one_letter_code
_entity_poly.pdbx_strand_id
1 'polypeptide(L)'
;MNIIDSLNWRYATKKFDSKRKLSKNQINILKTAFNLTASSYGLQPIKLVVISNQVIKNSLLKSSMNQQQVIQCSHLLIICINQI
;
A
#
# COMPACT_ATOMS: atom_id res chain seq x y z
N MET A 1 13.54 -10.68 15.43
CA MET A 1 14.03 -10.57 14.03
C MET A 1 14.68 -9.22 13.84
N ASN A 2 15.91 -9.20 13.36
CA ASN A 2 16.59 -7.93 13.09
C ASN A 2 16.19 -7.39 11.70
N ILE A 3 16.65 -6.18 11.36
CA ILE A 3 16.26 -5.53 10.12
C ILE A 3 16.73 -6.30 8.88
N ILE A 4 17.91 -6.93 8.94
CA ILE A 4 18.43 -7.71 7.82
C ILE A 4 17.56 -8.94 7.58
N ASP A 5 17.18 -9.65 8.64
CA ASP A 5 16.30 -10.81 8.53
C ASP A 5 14.93 -10.40 7.96
N SER A 6 14.41 -9.26 8.39
CA SER A 6 13.13 -8.76 7.88
C SER A 6 13.21 -8.43 6.40
N LEU A 7 14.30 -7.81 5.96
CA LEU A 7 14.48 -7.48 4.55
C LEU A 7 14.64 -8.74 3.68
N ASN A 8 15.32 -9.76 4.20
CA ASN A 8 15.47 -11.04 3.50
C ASN A 8 14.15 -11.81 3.44
N TRP A 9 13.31 -11.69 4.47
CA TRP A 9 12.03 -12.38 4.56
C TRP A 9 10.99 -11.80 3.59
N ARG A 10 11.00 -10.49 3.36
CA ARG A 10 10.00 -9.84 2.51
C ARG A 10 10.13 -10.26 1.06
N TYR A 11 9.01 -10.28 0.37
CA TYR A 11 8.96 -10.48 -1.08
C TYR A 11 7.65 -9.91 -1.61
N ALA A 12 7.57 -9.74 -2.95
CA ALA A 12 6.35 -9.24 -3.58
C ALA A 12 5.33 -10.38 -3.69
N THR A 13 4.37 -10.39 -2.80
CA THR A 13 3.33 -11.42 -2.76
C THR A 13 2.42 -11.33 -3.98
N LYS A 14 2.18 -12.45 -4.65
CA LYS A 14 1.36 -12.51 -5.86
C LYS A 14 -0.10 -12.78 -5.60
N LYS A 15 -0.41 -13.49 -4.52
CA LYS A 15 -1.79 -13.86 -4.16
C LYS A 15 -2.08 -13.44 -2.73
N PHE A 16 -3.26 -12.85 -2.53
CA PHE A 16 -3.71 -12.42 -1.21
C PHE A 16 -4.99 -13.15 -0.83
N ASP A 17 -5.20 -13.33 0.46
CA ASP A 17 -6.46 -13.83 0.99
C ASP A 17 -7.48 -12.71 0.98
N SER A 18 -8.39 -12.72 0.00
CA SER A 18 -9.39 -11.68 -0.18
C SER A 18 -10.41 -11.58 0.96
N LYS A 19 -10.47 -12.59 1.81
CA LYS A 19 -11.38 -12.61 2.97
C LYS A 19 -10.79 -11.96 4.20
N ARG A 20 -9.47 -11.77 4.24
CA ARG A 20 -8.79 -11.15 5.39
C ARG A 20 -8.57 -9.67 5.10
N LYS A 21 -9.03 -8.85 6.03
CA LYS A 21 -8.90 -7.40 5.93
C LYS A 21 -8.07 -6.88 7.10
N LEU A 22 -7.31 -5.83 6.83
CA LEU A 22 -6.56 -5.15 7.88
C LEU A 22 -7.53 -4.39 8.77
N SER A 23 -7.23 -4.35 10.07
CA SER A 23 -8.01 -3.57 11.02
C SER A 23 -7.74 -2.07 10.83
N LYS A 24 -8.63 -1.24 11.35
CA LYS A 24 -8.44 0.21 11.34
C LYS A 24 -7.14 0.61 12.05
N ASN A 25 -6.80 -0.08 13.14
CA ASN A 25 -5.56 0.19 13.86
C ASN A 25 -4.33 -0.14 13.01
N GLN A 26 -4.35 -1.26 12.29
CA GLN A 26 -3.26 -1.64 11.40
C GLN A 26 -3.08 -0.61 10.27
N ILE A 27 -4.18 -0.10 9.70
CA ILE A 27 -4.12 0.94 8.67
C ILE A 27 -3.54 2.22 9.23
N ASN A 28 -3.90 2.60 10.46
CA ASN A 28 -3.34 3.79 11.10
C ASN A 28 -1.83 3.66 11.33
N ILE A 29 -1.36 2.46 11.69
CA ILE A 29 0.08 2.19 11.84
C ILE A 29 0.79 2.37 10.50
N LEU A 30 0.21 1.84 9.40
CA LEU A 30 0.80 2.00 8.07
C LEU A 30 0.85 3.46 7.64
N LYS A 31 -0.21 4.24 7.92
CA LYS A 31 -0.22 5.68 7.63
C LYS A 31 0.86 6.42 8.40
N THR A 32 1.04 6.08 9.66
CA THR A 32 2.09 6.68 10.48
C THR A 32 3.47 6.34 9.94
N ALA A 33 3.69 5.07 9.59
CA ALA A 33 4.96 4.63 9.00
C ALA A 33 5.24 5.37 7.68
N PHE A 34 4.22 5.57 6.85
CA PHE A 34 4.36 6.34 5.61
C PHE A 34 4.79 7.78 5.91
N ASN A 35 4.11 8.45 6.85
CA ASN A 35 4.40 9.84 7.19
C ASN A 35 5.83 10.01 7.69
N LEU A 36 6.30 9.09 8.54
CA LEU A 36 7.66 9.12 9.08
C LEU A 36 8.70 8.87 7.99
N THR A 37 8.39 7.98 7.05
CA THR A 37 9.27 7.70 5.91
C THR A 37 9.29 8.87 4.93
N ALA A 38 8.12 9.42 4.60
CA ALA A 38 8.00 10.50 3.64
C ALA A 38 8.73 11.76 4.08
N SER A 39 8.80 12.03 5.40
CA SER A 39 9.49 13.20 5.92
C SER A 39 10.99 13.18 5.63
N SER A 40 11.57 12.01 5.37
CA SER A 40 12.99 11.88 5.03
C SER A 40 13.29 12.23 3.56
N TYR A 41 12.25 12.38 2.71
CA TYR A 41 12.44 12.76 1.32
C TYR A 41 12.63 14.27 1.11
N GLY A 42 12.61 15.04 2.18
CA GLY A 42 12.89 16.49 2.12
C GLY A 42 11.77 17.26 1.43
N LEU A 43 12.11 17.96 0.36
CA LEU A 43 11.18 18.87 -0.32
C LEU A 43 10.21 18.22 -1.30
N GLN A 44 10.26 16.90 -1.47
CA GLN A 44 9.35 16.23 -2.41
C GLN A 44 7.99 16.00 -1.76
N PRO A 45 6.92 16.62 -2.28
CA PRO A 45 5.58 16.40 -1.75
C PRO A 45 5.06 15.03 -2.18
N ILE A 46 4.85 14.16 -1.21
CA ILE A 46 4.34 12.80 -1.44
C ILE A 46 2.98 12.69 -0.75
N LYS A 47 2.01 12.14 -1.48
CA LYS A 47 0.66 11.93 -0.97
C LYS A 47 0.32 10.45 -0.98
N LEU A 48 -0.29 9.98 0.11
CA LEU A 48 -0.79 8.61 0.21
C LEU A 48 -2.30 8.60 0.02
N VAL A 49 -2.77 7.77 -0.91
CA VAL A 49 -4.20 7.52 -1.10
C VAL A 49 -4.47 6.08 -0.68
N VAL A 50 -5.42 5.89 0.23
CA VAL A 50 -5.79 4.56 0.74
C VAL A 50 -7.19 4.22 0.21
N ILE A 51 -7.30 3.10 -0.51
CA ILE A 51 -8.54 2.66 -1.13
C ILE A 51 -8.94 1.31 -0.54
N SER A 52 -10.10 1.27 0.11
CA SER A 52 -10.69 0.03 0.63
C SER A 52 -11.94 -0.39 -0.16
N ASN A 53 -12.52 0.51 -0.94
CA ASN A 53 -13.76 0.26 -1.68
C ASN A 53 -13.50 -0.75 -2.79
N GLN A 54 -14.24 -1.88 -2.77
CA GLN A 54 -14.03 -2.95 -3.73
C GLN A 54 -14.39 -2.54 -5.16
N VAL A 55 -15.40 -1.70 -5.34
CA VAL A 55 -15.81 -1.23 -6.67
C VAL A 55 -14.69 -0.40 -7.29
N ILE A 56 -14.09 0.49 -6.51
CA ILE A 56 -12.96 1.32 -6.98
C ILE A 56 -11.75 0.44 -7.32
N LYS A 57 -11.43 -0.52 -6.45
CA LYS A 57 -10.31 -1.44 -6.71
C LYS A 57 -10.54 -2.23 -8.00
N ASN A 58 -11.75 -2.72 -8.23
CA ASN A 58 -12.08 -3.45 -9.45
C ASN A 58 -11.92 -2.58 -10.69
N SER A 59 -12.29 -1.30 -10.61
CA SER A 59 -12.17 -0.38 -11.75
C SER A 59 -10.71 -0.03 -12.06
N LEU A 60 -9.79 -0.21 -11.11
CA LEU A 60 -8.37 0.08 -11.30
C LEU A 60 -7.60 -1.09 -11.89
N LEU A 61 -8.23 -2.26 -12.05
CA LEU A 61 -7.55 -3.46 -12.51
C LEU A 61 -6.86 -3.27 -13.86
N LYS A 62 -7.55 -2.66 -14.82
CA LYS A 62 -7.01 -2.42 -16.16
C LYS A 62 -5.80 -1.49 -16.13
N SER A 63 -5.85 -0.47 -15.28
CA SER A 63 -4.75 0.49 -15.12
C SER A 63 -3.56 -0.09 -14.37
N SER A 64 -3.72 -1.25 -13.76
CA SER A 64 -2.70 -1.93 -12.95
C SER A 64 -2.17 -3.18 -13.64
N MET A 65 -2.18 -3.22 -14.95
CA MET A 65 -1.69 -4.34 -15.76
C MET A 65 -2.41 -5.66 -15.45
N ASN A 66 -3.68 -5.56 -15.08
CA ASN A 66 -4.55 -6.69 -14.72
C ASN A 66 -3.99 -7.54 -13.56
N GLN A 67 -3.23 -6.93 -12.65
CA GLN A 67 -2.71 -7.65 -11.49
C GLN A 67 -3.80 -7.84 -10.45
N GLN A 68 -4.09 -9.11 -10.14
CA GLN A 68 -5.17 -9.48 -9.23
C GLN A 68 -4.96 -9.00 -7.79
N GLN A 69 -3.72 -8.70 -7.42
CA GLN A 69 -3.41 -8.15 -6.10
C GLN A 69 -4.23 -6.89 -5.81
N VAL A 70 -4.52 -6.09 -6.83
CA VAL A 70 -5.29 -4.84 -6.69
C VAL A 70 -6.71 -5.14 -6.19
N ILE A 71 -7.31 -6.24 -6.65
CA ILE A 71 -8.66 -6.63 -6.24
C ILE A 71 -8.64 -7.38 -4.91
N GLN A 72 -7.66 -8.25 -4.71
CA GLN A 72 -7.62 -9.18 -3.57
C GLN A 72 -7.13 -8.53 -2.29
N CYS A 73 -6.38 -7.45 -2.37
CA CYS A 73 -5.80 -6.82 -1.18
C CYS A 73 -6.88 -6.23 -0.27
N SER A 74 -6.56 -6.10 1.02
CA SER A 74 -7.43 -5.45 1.98
C SER A 74 -7.61 -3.98 1.63
N HIS A 75 -6.49 -3.28 1.46
CA HIS A 75 -6.44 -1.85 1.13
C HIS A 75 -5.39 -1.65 0.07
N LEU A 76 -5.71 -0.83 -0.92
CA LEU A 76 -4.75 -0.43 -1.94
C LEU A 76 -4.14 0.90 -1.52
N LEU A 77 -2.82 0.92 -1.42
CA LEU A 77 -2.07 2.12 -1.06
C LEU A 77 -1.43 2.69 -2.32
N ILE A 78 -1.81 3.91 -2.69
CA ILE A 78 -1.27 4.58 -3.86
C ILE A 78 -0.42 5.76 -3.39
N ILE A 79 0.83 5.76 -3.79
CA ILE A 79 1.78 6.83 -3.46
C ILE A 79 1.87 7.75 -4.66
N CYS A 80 1.49 9.02 -4.44
CA CYS A 80 1.48 10.05 -5.49
C CYS A 80 2.59 11.05 -5.21
N ILE A 81 3.27 11.48 -6.28
CA ILE A 81 4.26 12.54 -6.20
C ILE A 81 3.66 13.76 -6.89
N ASN A 82 3.54 14.86 -6.13
CA ASN A 82 3.06 16.12 -6.70
C ASN A 82 4.21 16.79 -7.46
N GLN A 83 3.94 17.16 -8.71
CA GLN A 83 4.88 18.01 -9.45
C GLN A 83 4.59 19.47 -9.12
N ILE A 84 5.65 20.17 -8.85
CA ILE A 84 5.59 21.61 -8.57
C ILE A 84 5.72 22.37 -9.87
#